data_7b432e81a4e3337a69af816a64795f7f
#
_entry.id   7b432e81a4e3337a69af816a64795f7f
#
_cell.length_a   1.000
_cell.length_b   1.000
_cell.length_c   1.000
_cell.angle_alpha   90.00
_cell.angle_beta   90.00
_cell.angle_gamma   90.00
#
_symmetry.space_group_name_H-M   'P 1'
#
loop_
_entity.id
_entity.type
_entity.pdbx_description
1 polymer ?
#
loop_
_entity_poly.entity_id
_entity_poly.type
_entity_poly.pdbx_seq_one_letter_code
_entity_poly.pdbx_strand_id
1 'polypeptide(L)'
;MKKIGFIFMLLVSWTSISQVQLTGVVKDSIGTPLEMANVIALDTVAKRIVSFGFTDAKGNFKLDLKRNTTYNVKISYIGYSEISQFVKTKELNQSFNFTMNEDKMLDGISIVSKMPVIVRGDTIIYNADSFKNGSERKLEDVLRNYRV
;
A
#
# COMPACT_ATOMS: atom_id res chain seq x y z
N MET A 1 49.61 -20.18 24.64
CA MET A 1 48.57 -19.14 24.66
C MET A 1 48.22 -18.58 23.28
N LYS A 2 49.14 -18.42 22.34
CA LYS A 2 48.85 -17.91 20.98
C LYS A 2 47.92 -18.83 20.12
N LYS A 3 47.98 -20.15 20.33
CA LYS A 3 47.18 -21.14 19.59
C LYS A 3 45.69 -21.16 20.00
N ILE A 4 45.37 -20.80 21.25
CA ILE A 4 44.01 -20.75 21.77
C ILE A 4 43.26 -19.55 21.18
N GLY A 5 43.91 -18.42 20.99
CA GLY A 5 43.32 -17.22 20.34
C GLY A 5 42.98 -17.46 18.88
N PHE A 6 43.74 -18.26 18.16
CA PHE A 6 43.50 -18.61 16.77
C PHE A 6 42.27 -19.53 16.63
N ILE A 7 42.08 -20.47 17.54
CA ILE A 7 40.91 -21.36 17.57
C ILE A 7 39.65 -20.57 17.92
N PHE A 8 39.74 -19.61 18.83
CA PHE A 8 38.61 -18.75 19.19
C PHE A 8 38.17 -17.83 18.05
N MET A 9 39.13 -17.32 17.25
CA MET A 9 38.85 -16.51 16.05
C MET A 9 38.16 -17.33 14.95
N LEU A 10 38.44 -18.63 14.84
CA LEU A 10 37.80 -19.52 13.87
C LEU A 10 36.36 -19.87 14.24
N LEU A 11 36.01 -19.90 15.53
CA LEU A 11 34.67 -20.18 16.03
C LEU A 11 33.68 -19.01 15.80
N VAL A 12 34.16 -17.76 15.74
CA VAL A 12 33.32 -16.56 15.51
C VAL A 12 32.85 -16.43 14.06
N SER A 13 33.52 -17.11 13.13
CA SER A 13 33.19 -17.00 11.68
C SER A 13 31.93 -17.76 11.25
N TRP A 14 31.24 -18.47 12.15
CA TRP A 14 30.10 -19.33 11.80
C TRP A 14 28.70 -18.66 11.93
N THR A 15 28.61 -17.39 12.29
CA THR A 15 27.34 -16.71 12.34
C THR A 15 26.98 -16.10 10.98
N SER A 16 26.96 -16.92 9.92
CA SER A 16 26.42 -16.48 8.64
C SER A 16 24.89 -16.39 8.74
N ILE A 17 24.37 -15.17 8.83
CA ILE A 17 22.92 -14.93 8.72
C ILE A 17 22.55 -15.25 7.28
N SER A 18 22.01 -16.43 7.07
CA SER A 18 21.63 -16.89 5.75
C SER A 18 20.38 -16.15 5.29
N GLN A 19 20.56 -15.27 4.32
CA GLN A 19 19.50 -14.61 3.60
C GLN A 19 19.06 -15.48 2.41
N VAL A 20 17.81 -15.33 2.02
CA VAL A 20 17.24 -15.96 0.83
C VAL A 20 16.68 -14.85 -0.07
N GLN A 21 16.86 -15.02 -1.36
CA GLN A 21 16.31 -14.11 -2.34
C GLN A 21 14.91 -14.56 -2.76
N LEU A 22 13.96 -13.62 -2.64
CA LEU A 22 12.68 -13.70 -3.28
C LEU A 22 12.75 -12.89 -4.56
N THR A 23 12.62 -13.57 -5.69
CA THR A 23 12.60 -12.95 -7.02
C THR A 23 11.25 -13.16 -7.68
N GLY A 24 10.96 -12.44 -8.75
CA GLY A 24 9.76 -12.67 -9.51
C GLY A 24 9.55 -11.64 -10.59
N VAL A 25 8.42 -11.75 -11.27
CA VAL A 25 8.02 -10.83 -12.35
C VAL A 25 6.65 -10.29 -12.04
N VAL A 26 6.48 -8.99 -12.23
CA VAL A 26 5.20 -8.30 -12.14
C VAL A 26 4.76 -7.91 -13.54
N LYS A 27 3.54 -8.34 -13.93
CA LYS A 27 2.94 -8.07 -15.24
C LYS A 27 1.50 -7.60 -15.04
N ASP A 28 0.95 -6.99 -16.08
CA ASP A 28 -0.48 -6.73 -16.17
C ASP A 28 -1.28 -7.96 -16.64
N SER A 29 -2.59 -7.84 -16.73
CA SER A 29 -3.50 -8.90 -17.15
C SER A 29 -3.35 -9.32 -18.62
N ILE A 30 -2.72 -8.49 -19.47
CA ILE A 30 -2.42 -8.78 -20.87
C ILE A 30 -0.99 -9.28 -21.08
N GLY A 31 -0.19 -9.38 -19.98
CA GLY A 31 1.16 -9.94 -20.00
C GLY A 31 2.28 -8.91 -20.18
N THR A 32 1.98 -7.60 -20.20
CA THR A 32 2.97 -6.52 -20.28
C THR A 32 3.72 -6.40 -18.96
N PRO A 33 5.06 -6.37 -18.95
CA PRO A 33 5.82 -6.17 -17.73
C PRO A 33 5.61 -4.75 -17.20
N LEU A 34 5.42 -4.63 -15.89
CA LEU A 34 5.26 -3.36 -15.20
C LEU A 34 6.59 -2.91 -14.62
N GLU A 35 7.18 -1.86 -15.22
CA GLU A 35 8.40 -1.23 -14.76
C GLU A 35 8.11 -0.26 -13.60
N MET A 36 9.03 -0.16 -12.64
CA MET A 36 8.92 0.72 -11.47
C MET A 36 7.72 0.41 -10.56
N ALA A 37 7.17 -0.80 -10.61
CA ALA A 37 6.19 -1.24 -9.61
C ALA A 37 6.89 -1.39 -8.25
N ASN A 38 6.27 -0.87 -7.20
CA ASN A 38 6.79 -0.95 -5.86
C ASN A 38 6.47 -2.32 -5.25
N VAL A 39 7.49 -3.02 -4.77
CA VAL A 39 7.36 -4.33 -4.12
C VAL A 39 7.91 -4.23 -2.71
N ILE A 40 7.10 -4.49 -1.69
CA ILE A 40 7.50 -4.43 -0.29
C ILE A 40 7.21 -5.75 0.41
N ALA A 41 8.09 -6.14 1.31
CA ALA A 41 7.88 -7.28 2.20
C ALA A 41 7.70 -6.79 3.65
N LEU A 42 6.55 -7.10 4.23
CA LEU A 42 6.24 -6.82 5.64
C LEU A 42 6.39 -8.11 6.45
N ASP A 43 7.09 -8.00 7.57
CA ASP A 43 7.12 -9.06 8.57
C ASP A 43 5.73 -9.16 9.24
N THR A 44 5.14 -10.36 9.20
CA THR A 44 3.79 -10.58 9.73
C THR A 44 3.72 -10.48 11.26
N VAL A 45 4.83 -10.75 11.95
CA VAL A 45 4.95 -10.70 13.42
C VAL A 45 5.32 -9.29 13.87
N ALA A 46 6.42 -8.75 13.32
CA ALA A 46 6.92 -7.42 13.69
C ALA A 46 6.13 -6.26 13.07
N LYS A 47 5.23 -6.53 12.13
CA LYS A 47 4.38 -5.55 11.40
C LYS A 47 5.18 -4.37 10.82
N ARG A 48 6.40 -4.64 10.36
CA ARG A 48 7.29 -3.64 9.79
C ARG A 48 7.78 -4.06 8.41
N ILE A 49 8.13 -3.10 7.57
CA ILE A 49 8.79 -3.34 6.29
C ILE A 49 10.22 -3.83 6.59
N VAL A 50 10.60 -4.96 6.01
CA VAL A 50 11.91 -5.59 6.18
C VAL A 50 12.75 -5.53 4.90
N SER A 51 12.09 -5.48 3.75
CA SER A 51 12.74 -5.36 2.45
C SER A 51 11.80 -4.66 1.48
N PHE A 52 12.35 -3.91 0.54
CA PHE A 52 11.59 -3.26 -0.53
C PHE A 52 12.45 -3.17 -1.79
N GLY A 53 11.80 -3.02 -2.93
CA GLY A 53 12.43 -2.84 -4.21
C GLY A 53 11.44 -2.38 -5.27
N PHE A 54 11.97 -2.08 -6.44
CA PHE A 54 11.19 -1.72 -7.62
C PHE A 54 11.44 -2.74 -8.72
N THR A 55 10.47 -2.91 -9.60
CA THR A 55 10.64 -3.74 -10.79
C THR A 55 11.49 -3.04 -11.85
N ASP A 56 12.27 -3.82 -12.58
CA ASP A 56 13.04 -3.36 -13.75
C ASP A 56 12.17 -3.23 -15.01
N ALA A 57 12.76 -2.84 -16.15
CA ALA A 57 12.07 -2.71 -17.44
C ALA A 57 11.44 -4.01 -17.97
N LYS A 58 11.81 -5.17 -17.42
CA LYS A 58 11.23 -6.48 -17.73
C LYS A 58 10.24 -6.93 -16.65
N GLY A 59 9.91 -6.06 -15.69
CA GLY A 59 9.05 -6.35 -14.57
C GLY A 59 9.68 -7.22 -13.48
N ASN A 60 11.00 -7.52 -13.53
CA ASN A 60 11.64 -8.35 -12.52
C ASN A 60 11.88 -7.56 -11.23
N PHE A 61 11.69 -8.23 -10.10
CA PHE A 61 12.05 -7.71 -8.79
C PHE A 61 12.90 -8.69 -8.01
N LYS A 62 13.57 -8.19 -6.99
CA LYS A 62 14.40 -8.97 -6.08
C LYS A 62 14.31 -8.38 -4.67
N LEU A 63 14.02 -9.24 -3.69
CA LEU A 63 14.00 -8.90 -2.27
C LEU A 63 14.89 -9.87 -1.49
N ASP A 64 15.71 -9.33 -0.60
CA ASP A 64 16.51 -10.13 0.33
C ASP A 64 15.76 -10.29 1.65
N LEU A 65 15.49 -11.53 2.05
CA LEU A 65 14.63 -11.89 3.18
C LEU A 65 15.32 -12.92 4.09
N LYS A 66 14.84 -13.06 5.32
CA LYS A 66 15.29 -14.14 6.22
C LYS A 66 14.60 -15.44 5.83
N ARG A 67 15.31 -16.58 6.04
CA ARG A 67 14.76 -17.92 5.81
C ARG A 67 13.67 -18.27 6.82
N ASN A 68 12.82 -19.21 6.43
CA ASN A 68 11.78 -19.82 7.27
C ASN A 68 10.85 -18.82 7.98
N THR A 69 10.62 -17.67 7.36
CA THR A 69 9.78 -16.58 7.89
C THR A 69 8.62 -16.32 6.94
N THR A 70 7.48 -15.94 7.49
CA THR A 70 6.30 -15.56 6.69
C THR A 70 6.24 -14.05 6.54
N TYR A 71 6.15 -13.60 5.30
CA TYR A 71 6.03 -12.20 4.95
C TYR A 71 4.72 -11.94 4.22
N ASN A 72 4.19 -10.75 4.40
CA ASN A 72 3.15 -10.23 3.52
C ASN A 72 3.83 -9.40 2.43
N VAL A 73 3.85 -9.92 1.20
CA VAL A 73 4.39 -9.22 0.03
C VAL A 73 3.28 -8.40 -0.58
N LYS A 74 3.50 -7.10 -0.64
CA LYS A 74 2.58 -6.13 -1.24
C LYS A 74 3.21 -5.54 -2.49
N ILE A 75 2.41 -5.42 -3.53
CA ILE A 75 2.83 -4.84 -4.81
C ILE A 75 1.84 -3.74 -5.15
N SER A 76 2.35 -2.57 -5.44
CA SER A 76 1.55 -1.41 -5.85
C SER A 76 2.13 -0.74 -7.10
N TYR A 77 1.24 -0.34 -7.99
CA TYR A 77 1.56 0.38 -9.20
C TYR A 77 0.44 1.37 -9.55
N ILE A 78 0.79 2.52 -10.11
CA ILE A 78 -0.20 3.57 -10.39
C ILE A 78 -1.19 3.06 -11.45
N GLY A 79 -2.50 3.18 -11.18
CA GLY A 79 -3.55 2.73 -12.06
C GLY A 79 -3.88 1.24 -11.97
N TYR A 80 -3.30 0.52 -10.99
CA TYR A 80 -3.53 -0.90 -10.77
C TYR A 80 -3.95 -1.19 -9.33
N SER A 81 -4.79 -2.21 -9.16
CA SER A 81 -5.20 -2.68 -7.82
C SER A 81 -4.01 -3.28 -7.06
N GLU A 82 -3.82 -2.89 -5.79
CA GLU A 82 -2.75 -3.43 -4.95
C GLU A 82 -2.90 -4.94 -4.76
N ILE A 83 -1.80 -5.67 -4.89
CA ILE A 83 -1.71 -7.10 -4.55
C ILE A 83 -1.12 -7.24 -3.16
N SER A 84 -1.71 -8.11 -2.34
CA SER A 84 -1.20 -8.47 -1.02
C SER A 84 -1.25 -9.98 -0.87
N GLN A 85 -0.06 -10.61 -0.76
CA GLN A 85 0.06 -12.07 -0.70
C GLN A 85 1.02 -12.52 0.40
N PHE A 86 0.61 -13.51 1.18
CA PHE A 86 1.49 -14.14 2.17
C PHE A 86 2.43 -15.14 1.51
N VAL A 87 3.72 -14.96 1.74
CA VAL A 87 4.79 -15.81 1.23
C VAL A 87 5.62 -16.31 2.39
N LYS A 88 5.75 -17.63 2.51
CA LYS A 88 6.66 -18.26 3.46
C LYS A 88 8.00 -18.55 2.75
N THR A 89 9.07 -17.92 3.21
CA THR A 89 10.42 -18.18 2.69
C THR A 89 10.90 -19.56 3.12
N LYS A 90 11.57 -20.24 2.21
CA LYS A 90 12.23 -21.55 2.42
C LYS A 90 13.74 -21.35 2.54
N GLU A 91 14.48 -22.45 2.53
CA GLU A 91 15.96 -22.41 2.57
C GLU A 91 16.59 -22.00 1.25
N LEU A 92 15.88 -22.18 0.14
CA LEU A 92 16.33 -21.88 -1.21
C LEU A 92 15.63 -20.63 -1.74
N ASN A 93 16.26 -19.98 -2.72
CA ASN A 93 15.68 -18.86 -3.45
C ASN A 93 14.36 -19.29 -4.10
N GLN A 94 13.39 -18.38 -4.07
CA GLN A 94 12.04 -18.62 -4.58
C GLN A 94 11.70 -17.56 -5.62
N SER A 95 10.94 -17.96 -6.63
CA SER A 95 10.42 -17.05 -7.65
C SER A 95 8.90 -17.07 -7.66
N PHE A 96 8.28 -15.88 -7.71
CA PHE A 96 6.83 -15.70 -7.77
C PHE A 96 6.48 -14.70 -8.86
N ASN A 97 5.50 -15.06 -9.67
CA ASN A 97 4.98 -14.16 -10.70
C ASN A 97 3.66 -13.56 -10.22
N PHE A 98 3.52 -12.26 -10.40
CA PHE A 98 2.33 -11.52 -10.00
C PHE A 98 1.69 -10.88 -11.23
N THR A 99 0.37 -11.00 -11.32
CA THR A 99 -0.42 -10.35 -12.36
C THR A 99 -1.30 -9.29 -11.71
N MET A 100 -1.10 -8.03 -12.09
CA MET A 100 -1.90 -6.90 -11.60
C MET A 100 -3.06 -6.62 -12.54
N ASN A 101 -4.21 -6.33 -11.97
CA ASN A 101 -5.37 -5.87 -12.72
C ASN A 101 -5.42 -4.35 -12.67
N GLU A 102 -5.79 -3.73 -13.78
CA GLU A 102 -6.07 -2.31 -13.79
C GLU A 102 -7.14 -1.97 -12.75
N ASP A 103 -6.86 -0.96 -11.95
CA ASP A 103 -7.86 -0.42 -11.05
C ASP A 103 -8.90 0.28 -11.94
N LYS A 104 -10.09 -0.32 -12.04
CA LYS A 104 -11.22 0.39 -12.66
C LYS A 104 -11.43 1.61 -11.79
N MET A 105 -10.99 2.76 -12.27
CA MET A 105 -11.26 4.05 -11.63
C MET A 105 -12.69 3.98 -11.08
N LEU A 106 -12.82 4.04 -9.77
CA LEU A 106 -14.11 4.34 -9.17
C LEU A 106 -14.58 5.58 -9.90
N ASP A 107 -15.70 5.47 -10.63
CA ASP A 107 -16.37 6.63 -11.24
C ASP A 107 -16.27 7.75 -10.22
N GLY A 108 -15.58 8.83 -10.62
CA GLY A 108 -15.17 9.85 -9.69
C GLY A 108 -16.36 10.21 -8.81
N ILE A 109 -16.19 10.06 -7.50
CA ILE A 109 -17.17 10.57 -6.56
C ILE A 109 -17.24 12.06 -6.83
N SER A 110 -18.19 12.47 -7.66
CA SER A 110 -18.52 13.86 -7.84
C SER A 110 -19.06 14.33 -6.49
N ILE A 111 -18.16 14.87 -5.66
CA ILE A 111 -18.57 15.60 -4.46
C ILE A 111 -19.27 16.85 -4.98
N VAL A 112 -20.54 16.73 -5.25
CA VAL A 112 -21.40 17.88 -5.46
C VAL A 112 -21.53 18.56 -4.09
N SER A 113 -20.58 19.42 -3.77
CA SER A 113 -20.71 20.34 -2.66
C SER A 113 -21.90 21.24 -3.00
N LYS A 114 -23.08 20.93 -2.45
CA LYS A 114 -24.23 21.84 -2.51
C LYS A 114 -23.83 23.06 -1.71
N MET A 115 -23.50 24.15 -2.42
CA MET A 115 -23.20 25.41 -1.75
C MET A 115 -24.43 25.82 -0.94
N PRO A 116 -24.28 26.06 0.37
CA PRO A 116 -25.39 26.43 1.23
C PRO A 116 -26.03 27.78 0.82
N VAL A 117 -25.26 28.61 0.12
CA VAL A 117 -25.69 29.95 -0.33
C VAL A 117 -25.28 30.15 -1.78
N ILE A 118 -26.22 30.53 -2.63
CA ILE A 118 -26.02 30.87 -4.05
C ILE A 118 -26.40 32.29 -4.27
N VAL A 119 -25.52 33.13 -4.82
CA VAL A 119 -25.83 34.52 -5.22
C VAL A 119 -26.13 34.51 -6.72
N ARG A 120 -27.30 34.99 -7.08
CA ARG A 120 -27.75 35.18 -8.47
C ARG A 120 -28.16 36.61 -8.70
N GLY A 121 -27.27 37.39 -9.30
CA GLY A 121 -27.52 38.84 -9.45
C GLY A 121 -27.59 39.54 -8.10
N ASP A 122 -28.72 40.14 -7.81
CA ASP A 122 -29.04 40.80 -6.54
C ASP A 122 -29.77 39.91 -5.53
N THR A 123 -29.99 38.63 -5.89
CA THR A 123 -30.76 37.68 -5.08
C THR A 123 -29.85 36.65 -4.44
N ILE A 124 -30.00 36.46 -3.12
CA ILE A 124 -29.32 35.44 -2.35
C ILE A 124 -30.26 34.26 -2.12
N ILE A 125 -29.89 33.06 -2.62
CA ILE A 125 -30.66 31.83 -2.46
C ILE A 125 -30.00 30.98 -1.41
N TYR A 126 -30.71 30.69 -0.33
CA TYR A 126 -30.25 29.78 0.73
C TYR A 126 -30.77 28.36 0.49
N ASN A 127 -29.89 27.36 0.54
CA ASN A 127 -30.32 25.99 0.48
C ASN A 127 -30.64 25.48 1.90
N ALA A 128 -31.94 25.43 2.24
CA ALA A 128 -32.39 25.02 3.57
C ALA A 128 -31.92 23.63 4.00
N ASP A 129 -31.72 22.69 3.06
CA ASP A 129 -31.25 21.33 3.38
C ASP A 129 -29.82 21.31 3.91
N SER A 130 -29.02 22.31 3.57
CA SER A 130 -27.60 22.40 4.06
C SER A 130 -27.51 22.89 5.51
N PHE A 131 -28.61 23.37 6.09
CA PHE A 131 -28.64 23.89 7.46
C PHE A 131 -29.46 23.03 8.42
N LYS A 132 -29.91 21.86 7.98
CA LYS A 132 -30.64 20.91 8.82
C LYS A 132 -29.65 20.04 9.63
N ASN A 133 -29.84 20.00 10.94
CA ASN A 133 -29.13 19.16 11.88
C ASN A 133 -29.89 17.88 12.27
N GLY A 134 -31.05 17.64 11.63
CA GLY A 134 -31.88 16.46 11.88
C GLY A 134 -32.79 16.52 13.12
N SER A 135 -32.72 17.59 13.89
CA SER A 135 -33.58 17.81 15.09
C SER A 135 -34.69 18.81 14.88
N GLU A 136 -34.75 19.44 13.71
CA GLU A 136 -35.71 20.49 13.39
C GLU A 136 -37.09 19.90 13.09
N ARG A 137 -38.10 20.41 13.76
CA ARG A 137 -39.52 20.06 13.57
C ARG A 137 -40.34 21.13 12.83
N LYS A 138 -39.81 22.36 12.79
CA LYS A 138 -40.48 23.52 12.17
C LYS A 138 -39.49 24.35 11.38
N LEU A 139 -39.99 25.12 10.41
CA LEU A 139 -39.21 26.06 9.61
C LEU A 139 -38.46 27.09 10.47
N GLU A 140 -39.06 27.50 11.58
CA GLU A 140 -38.44 28.40 12.56
C GLU A 140 -37.13 27.88 13.14
N ASP A 141 -37.06 26.57 13.39
CA ASP A 141 -35.84 25.90 13.93
C ASP A 141 -34.69 25.97 12.91
N VAL A 142 -35.01 25.83 11.62
CA VAL A 142 -34.05 25.98 10.53
C VAL A 142 -33.53 27.40 10.42
N LEU A 143 -34.45 28.39 10.51
CA LEU A 143 -34.10 29.81 10.40
C LEU A 143 -33.25 30.30 11.59
N ARG A 144 -33.38 29.70 12.76
CA ARG A 144 -32.54 30.03 13.93
C ARG A 144 -31.07 29.72 13.70
N ASN A 145 -30.76 28.72 12.87
CA ASN A 145 -29.37 28.35 12.51
C ASN A 145 -28.73 29.32 11.50
N TYR A 146 -29.51 30.28 10.95
CA TYR A 146 -29.01 31.35 10.07
C TYR A 146 -28.48 32.59 10.81
N ARG A 147 -28.46 32.59 12.14
CA ARG A 147 -27.97 33.76 12.88
C ARG A 147 -26.42 33.75 12.83
N VAL A 148 -25.89 34.62 11.96
CA VAL A 148 -24.49 35.05 11.90
C VAL A 148 -24.22 36.01 13.04
#